data_aad00204152da81bf48b5afe3f0063a2
#
_entry.id   aad00204152da81bf48b5afe3f0063a2
#
_cell.length_a   1.000
_cell.length_b   1.000
_cell.length_c   1.000
_cell.angle_alpha   90.00
_cell.angle_beta   90.00
_cell.angle_gamma   90.00
#
_symmetry.space_group_name_H-M   'P 1'
#
loop_
_entity.id
_entity.type
_entity.pdbx_description
1 polymer ?
#
loop_
_entity_poly.entity_id
_entity_poly.type
_entity_poly.pdbx_seq_one_letter_code
_entity_poly.pdbx_strand_id
1 'polypeptide(L)'
;MTNIIVVLPKIEDAKSIKNVLVRSGFSVMAACSTGAQALGAADALSGGIVICSYKLIDMAYSELYDYLLPGMDMLLLASPG
;
A
#
# COMPACT_ATOMS: atom_id res chain seq x y z
N MET A 1 -1.34 -4.33 -16.59
CA MET A 1 -2.26 -4.22 -15.44
C MET A 1 -1.54 -3.56 -14.28
N THR A 2 -2.19 -2.60 -13.63
CA THR A 2 -1.59 -1.91 -12.49
C THR A 2 -1.71 -2.78 -11.25
N ASN A 3 -0.59 -3.09 -10.63
CA ASN A 3 -0.55 -3.82 -9.37
C ASN A 3 -0.69 -2.83 -8.21
N ILE A 4 -1.53 -3.16 -7.24
CA ILE A 4 -1.79 -2.30 -6.10
C ILE A 4 -1.44 -3.02 -4.81
N ILE A 5 -0.75 -2.32 -3.92
CA ILE A 5 -0.48 -2.77 -2.57
C ILE A 5 -1.15 -1.79 -1.63
N VAL A 6 -1.94 -2.29 -0.68
CA VAL A 6 -2.60 -1.47 0.33
C VAL A 6 -1.89 -1.69 1.65
N VAL A 7 -1.43 -0.62 2.29
CA VAL A 7 -0.79 -0.70 3.61
C VAL A 7 -1.39 0.36 4.53
N LEU A 8 -2.08 -0.09 5.55
CA LEU A 8 -2.73 0.77 6.55
C LEU A 8 -2.43 0.22 7.95
N PRO A 9 -2.35 1.09 8.98
CA PRO A 9 -2.04 0.65 10.34
C PRO A 9 -2.98 -0.43 10.87
N LYS A 10 -4.25 -0.38 10.46
CA LYS A 10 -5.24 -1.39 10.82
C LYS A 10 -5.45 -2.33 9.65
N ILE A 11 -5.13 -3.61 9.83
CA ILE A 11 -5.28 -4.59 8.75
C ILE A 11 -6.73 -4.69 8.27
N GLU A 12 -7.69 -4.48 9.14
CA GLU A 12 -9.11 -4.50 8.77
C GLU A 12 -9.44 -3.41 7.74
N ASP A 13 -8.87 -2.21 7.93
CA ASP A 13 -9.04 -1.11 6.99
C ASP A 13 -8.37 -1.44 5.65
N ALA A 14 -7.19 -2.03 5.69
CA ALA A 14 -6.49 -2.44 4.48
C ALA A 14 -7.31 -3.47 3.69
N LYS A 15 -7.90 -4.44 4.37
CA LYS A 15 -8.75 -5.45 3.74
C LYS A 15 -10.02 -4.84 3.14
N SER A 16 -10.61 -3.86 3.83
CA SER A 16 -11.80 -3.15 3.35
C SER A 16 -11.50 -2.41 2.05
N ILE A 17 -10.39 -1.68 2.01
CA ILE A 17 -9.94 -0.96 0.81
C ILE A 17 -9.65 -1.96 -0.31
N LYS A 18 -8.97 -3.05 -0.01
CA LYS A 18 -8.70 -4.11 -0.98
C LYS A 18 -9.99 -4.62 -1.62
N ASN A 19 -10.99 -4.93 -0.81
CA ASN A 19 -12.27 -5.44 -1.30
C ASN A 19 -12.96 -4.46 -2.25
N VAL A 20 -12.95 -3.17 -1.92
CA VAL A 20 -13.52 -2.13 -2.78
C VAL A 20 -12.79 -2.07 -4.11
N LEU A 21 -11.47 -2.10 -4.08
CA LEU A 21 -10.65 -2.04 -5.30
C LEU A 21 -10.84 -3.26 -6.19
N VAL A 22 -10.88 -4.45 -5.58
CA VAL A 22 -11.10 -5.69 -6.34
C VAL A 22 -12.47 -5.68 -7.02
N ARG A 23 -13.50 -5.21 -6.31
CA ARG A 23 -14.85 -5.08 -6.89
C ARG A 23 -14.89 -4.10 -8.04
N SER A 24 -14.02 -3.10 -8.01
CA SER A 24 -13.92 -2.09 -9.08
C SER A 24 -13.05 -2.54 -10.25
N GLY A 25 -12.51 -3.77 -10.22
CA GLY A 25 -11.72 -4.32 -11.30
C GLY A 25 -10.22 -4.10 -11.19
N PHE A 26 -9.73 -3.62 -10.05
CA PHE A 26 -8.29 -3.42 -9.84
C PHE A 26 -7.63 -4.69 -9.33
N SER A 27 -6.33 -4.82 -9.64
CA SER A 27 -5.53 -5.95 -9.21
C SER A 27 -4.78 -5.58 -7.92
N VAL A 28 -5.26 -6.06 -6.78
CA VAL A 28 -4.62 -5.81 -5.48
C VAL A 28 -3.77 -7.01 -5.10
N MET A 29 -2.47 -6.81 -5.02
CA MET A 29 -1.51 -7.88 -4.78
C MET A 29 -1.35 -8.22 -3.31
N ALA A 30 -1.51 -7.23 -2.42
CA ALA A 30 -1.36 -7.45 -0.99
C ALA A 30 -2.10 -6.38 -0.19
N ALA A 31 -2.56 -6.78 1.00
CA ALA A 31 -3.06 -5.87 2.02
C ALA A 31 -2.19 -6.06 3.26
N CYS A 32 -1.53 -5.00 3.69
CA CYS A 32 -0.51 -5.03 4.73
C CYS A 32 -0.84 -4.09 5.88
N SER A 33 -0.28 -4.34 7.05
CA SER A 33 -0.40 -3.44 8.20
C SER A 33 0.91 -2.75 8.56
N THR A 34 2.02 -3.15 7.95
CA THR A 34 3.33 -2.55 8.21
C THR A 34 4.03 -2.19 6.90
N GLY A 35 4.93 -1.21 6.97
CA GLY A 35 5.75 -0.83 5.83
C GLY A 35 6.68 -1.95 5.38
N ALA A 36 7.22 -2.72 6.33
CA ALA A 36 8.10 -3.84 6.01
C ALA A 36 7.38 -4.90 5.16
N GLN A 37 6.13 -5.20 5.47
CA GLN A 37 5.31 -6.11 4.67
C GLN A 37 5.06 -5.56 3.27
N ALA A 38 4.78 -4.26 3.18
CA ALA A 38 4.56 -3.60 1.90
C ALA A 38 5.82 -3.65 1.02
N LEU A 39 6.99 -3.42 1.61
CA LEU A 39 8.25 -3.49 0.87
C LEU A 39 8.53 -4.90 0.36
N GLY A 40 8.27 -5.92 1.18
CA GLY A 40 8.41 -7.30 0.75
C GLY A 40 7.49 -7.65 -0.42
N ALA A 41 6.26 -7.17 -0.39
CA ALA A 41 5.32 -7.37 -1.49
C ALA A 41 5.76 -6.59 -2.74
N ALA A 42 6.28 -5.37 -2.57
CA ALA A 42 6.73 -4.53 -3.68
C ALA A 42 7.94 -5.11 -4.40
N ASP A 43 8.83 -5.79 -3.68
CA ASP A 43 10.03 -6.41 -4.26
C ASP A 43 9.68 -7.45 -5.33
N ALA A 44 8.52 -8.07 -5.25
CA ALA A 44 8.06 -9.05 -6.22
C ALA A 44 7.45 -8.40 -7.47
N LEU A 45 7.30 -7.09 -7.48
CA LEU A 45 6.63 -6.36 -8.56
C LEU A 45 7.63 -5.49 -9.31
N SER A 46 7.42 -5.34 -10.62
CA SER A 46 8.23 -4.46 -11.45
C SER A 46 7.68 -3.03 -11.53
N GLY A 47 6.56 -2.77 -10.90
CA GLY A 47 5.92 -1.46 -10.85
C GLY A 47 4.53 -1.59 -10.28
N GLY A 48 3.93 -0.46 -9.92
CA GLY A 48 2.58 -0.44 -9.38
C GLY A 48 2.35 0.75 -8.48
N ILE A 49 1.30 0.66 -7.65
CA ILE A 49 0.89 1.74 -6.75
C ILE A 49 0.81 1.20 -5.33
N VAL A 50 1.40 1.92 -4.39
CA VAL A 50 1.25 1.65 -2.96
C VAL A 50 0.27 2.66 -2.39
N ILE A 51 -0.84 2.19 -1.85
CA ILE A 51 -1.82 3.03 -1.17
C ILE A 51 -1.56 2.90 0.33
N CYS A 52 -1.18 4.00 0.97
CA CYS A 52 -0.86 3.98 2.40
C CYS A 52 -1.36 5.22 3.12
N SER A 53 -1.42 5.16 4.45
CA SER A 53 -1.71 6.33 5.28
C SER A 53 -0.41 7.09 5.56
N TYR A 54 -0.55 8.31 6.10
CA TYR A 54 0.62 9.14 6.41
C TYR A 54 1.53 8.50 7.45
N LYS A 55 0.99 7.71 8.35
CA LYS A 55 1.77 7.08 9.41
C LYS A 55 1.41 5.61 9.51
N LEU A 56 2.42 4.77 9.43
CA LEU A 56 2.29 3.32 9.58
C LEU A 56 2.78 2.89 10.96
N ILE A 57 2.58 1.63 11.30
CA ILE A 57 2.97 1.11 12.61
C ILE A 57 4.48 1.21 12.83
N ASP A 58 5.26 0.90 11.81
CA ASP A 58 6.71 0.77 11.91
C ASP A 58 7.48 1.91 11.25
N MET A 59 6.83 2.74 10.44
CA MET A 59 7.52 3.84 9.75
C MET A 59 6.53 4.88 9.24
N ALA A 60 7.04 6.08 8.91
CA ALA A 60 6.26 7.11 8.25
C ALA A 60 6.22 6.85 6.73
N TYR A 61 5.24 7.46 6.05
CA TYR A 61 5.10 7.28 4.61
C TYR A 61 6.36 7.69 3.83
N SER A 62 7.05 8.71 4.29
CA SER A 62 8.26 9.19 3.62
C SER A 62 9.39 8.16 3.66
N GLU A 63 9.52 7.44 4.77
CA GLU A 63 10.48 6.36 4.88
C GLU A 63 10.12 5.20 3.94
N LEU A 64 8.86 4.83 3.88
CA LEU A 64 8.39 3.80 2.98
C LEU A 64 8.68 4.19 1.52
N TYR A 65 8.39 5.42 1.16
CA TYR A 65 8.63 5.91 -0.19
C TYR A 65 10.12 5.84 -0.57
N ASP A 66 11.01 6.18 0.37
CA ASP A 66 12.45 6.14 0.13
C ASP A 66 12.97 4.73 -0.13
N TYR A 67 12.31 3.71 0.45
CA TYR A 67 12.71 2.32 0.26
C TYR A 67 12.07 1.68 -0.98
N LEU A 68 11.06 2.30 -1.58
CA LEU A 68 10.40 1.72 -2.74
C LEU A 68 11.31 1.74 -3.95
N LEU A 69 11.23 0.69 -4.75
CA LEU A 69 12.01 0.59 -5.98
C LEU A 69 11.49 1.58 -7.03
N PRO A 70 12.36 2.03 -7.97
CA PRO A 70 11.92 2.84 -9.09
C PRO A 70 10.77 2.19 -9.85
N GLY A 71 9.81 2.98 -10.25
CA GLY A 71 8.63 2.48 -10.96
C GLY A 71 7.42 2.25 -10.08
N MET A 72 7.56 2.35 -8.75
CA MET A 72 6.44 2.30 -7.83
C MET A 72 5.95 3.70 -7.50
N ASP A 73 4.65 3.92 -7.61
CA ASP A 73 4.01 5.16 -7.20
C ASP A 73 3.38 5.00 -5.83
N MET A 74 3.18 6.11 -5.14
CA MET A 74 2.55 6.12 -3.83
C MET A 74 1.33 7.02 -3.82
N LEU A 75 0.23 6.52 -3.28
CA LEU A 75 -0.98 7.29 -3.07
C LEU A 75 -1.26 7.35 -1.56
N LEU A 76 -1.34 8.56 -1.02
CA LEU A 76 -1.60 8.75 0.40
C LEU A 76 -3.09 8.91 0.65
N LEU A 77 -3.59 8.20 1.66
CA LEU A 77 -4.96 8.35 2.13
C LEU A 77 -4.96 9.25 3.37
N ALA A 78 -5.65 10.38 3.28
CA ALA A 78 -5.83 11.26 4.42
C ALA A 78 -6.83 10.63 5.39
N SER A 79 -6.48 10.63 6.67
CA SER A 79 -7.41 10.20 7.71
C SER A 79 -8.51 11.25 7.85
N PRO A 80 -9.79 10.87 7.84
CA PRO A 80 -10.85 11.83 8.14
C PRO A 80 -10.83 12.17 9.64
N GLY A 81 -10.81 13.42 9.92
CA GLY A 81 -10.95 13.95 11.29
C GLY A 81 -9.71 14.11 12.07
#